data_0142948de4c8fb6d8160a0cf867adf4b
#
_entry.id   0142948de4c8fb6d8160a0cf867adf4b
#
_cell.length_a   1.000
_cell.length_b   1.000
_cell.length_c   1.000
_cell.angle_alpha   90.00
_cell.angle_beta   90.00
_cell.angle_gamma   90.00
#
_symmetry.space_group_name_H-M   'P 1'
#
loop_
_entity.id
_entity.type
_entity.pdbx_description
1 polymer ?
#
loop_
_entity_poly.entity_id
_entity_poly.type
_entity_poly.pdbx_seq_one_letter_code
_entity_poly.pdbx_strand_id
1 'polypeptide(L)'
;VVKMPKGLDLHSSMVIGTAGFTAAECIQKLESAGLSKESGPVLVTGATGGVGSVAVKLLAQLGHEVHAVTGKADKADFLKSLGAAEVVSREAALEGLDKPLLKETWGAVVDTVGGDMLFNAVKGLRYGGSLAACGLVGGANFSASVLPFILRHVNLLGVDSVQLPVSEKEVIWSRLASDWKMDLSSLEEALTIDKLPEAINRIIKGEMVGRGVLHY
;
A
#
# COMPACT_ATOMS: atom_id res chain seq x y z
N VAL A 1 -10.95 20.94 -0.98
CA VAL A 1 -11.72 20.31 0.14
C VAL A 1 -12.81 19.47 -0.49
N VAL A 2 -12.94 18.21 -0.04
CA VAL A 2 -14.01 17.27 -0.46
C VAL A 2 -15.08 17.27 0.62
N LYS A 3 -16.35 17.28 0.22
CA LYS A 3 -17.47 17.10 1.15
C LYS A 3 -17.43 15.66 1.66
N MET A 4 -17.55 15.48 2.98
CA MET A 4 -17.59 14.16 3.59
C MET A 4 -18.80 13.36 3.07
N PRO A 5 -18.58 12.17 2.49
CA PRO A 5 -19.66 11.36 1.97
C PRO A 5 -20.51 10.76 3.10
N LYS A 6 -21.76 10.44 2.79
CA LYS A 6 -22.64 9.72 3.73
C LYS A 6 -22.04 8.34 4.03
N GLY A 7 -22.08 7.92 5.28
CA GLY A 7 -21.53 6.62 5.71
C GLY A 7 -20.11 6.67 6.29
N LEU A 8 -19.45 7.83 6.21
CA LEU A 8 -18.18 8.10 6.88
C LEU A 8 -18.39 9.17 7.96
N ASP A 9 -17.73 9.02 9.10
CA ASP A 9 -17.66 10.01 10.17
C ASP A 9 -16.28 10.69 10.24
N LEU A 10 -16.17 11.73 11.06
CA LEU A 10 -14.92 12.51 11.21
C LEU A 10 -13.77 11.62 11.73
N HIS A 11 -14.04 10.79 12.73
CA HIS A 11 -13.04 9.90 13.32
C HIS A 11 -12.49 8.92 12.27
N SER A 12 -13.36 8.18 11.60
CA SER A 12 -12.98 7.26 10.53
C SER A 12 -12.22 7.96 9.41
N SER A 13 -12.64 9.18 9.04
CA SER A 13 -11.93 9.96 8.01
C SER A 13 -10.51 10.33 8.44
N MET A 14 -10.26 10.56 9.74
CA MET A 14 -8.92 10.84 10.27
C MET A 14 -8.06 9.58 10.39
N VAL A 15 -8.63 8.44 10.74
CA VAL A 15 -7.92 7.15 10.72
C VAL A 15 -7.47 6.82 9.29
N ILE A 16 -8.34 6.96 8.31
CA ILE A 16 -7.99 6.82 6.88
C ILE A 16 -6.91 7.85 6.53
N GLY A 17 -7.18 9.11 6.72
CA GLY A 17 -6.28 10.22 6.42
C GLY A 17 -5.70 10.17 5.00
N THR A 18 -4.63 10.90 4.77
CA THR A 18 -3.91 10.88 3.49
C THR A 18 -3.38 9.49 3.14
N ALA A 19 -2.88 8.75 4.12
CA ALA A 19 -2.27 7.44 3.86
C ALA A 19 -3.30 6.39 3.42
N GLY A 20 -4.46 6.31 4.07
CA GLY A 20 -5.53 5.40 3.65
C GLY A 20 -6.14 5.82 2.32
N PHE A 21 -6.27 7.11 2.07
CA PHE A 21 -6.68 7.64 0.77
C PHE A 21 -5.69 7.24 -0.34
N THR A 22 -4.39 7.37 -0.10
CA THR A 22 -3.34 6.96 -1.06
C THR A 22 -3.38 5.46 -1.33
N ALA A 23 -3.61 4.63 -0.29
CA ALA A 23 -3.79 3.19 -0.48
C ALA A 23 -5.00 2.88 -1.38
N ALA A 24 -6.11 3.57 -1.16
CA ALA A 24 -7.31 3.43 -1.98
C ALA A 24 -7.07 3.88 -3.43
N GLU A 25 -6.34 4.99 -3.66
CA GLU A 25 -5.95 5.44 -4.99
C GLU A 25 -5.06 4.41 -5.71
N CYS A 26 -4.08 3.81 -5.02
CA CYS A 26 -3.28 2.72 -5.57
C CYS A 26 -4.17 1.58 -6.09
N ILE A 27 -5.12 1.13 -5.27
CA ILE A 27 -6.01 0.03 -5.62
C ILE A 27 -6.92 0.42 -6.78
N GLN A 28 -7.48 1.63 -6.78
CA GLN A 28 -8.31 2.11 -7.90
C GLN A 28 -7.54 2.15 -9.23
N LYS A 29 -6.28 2.60 -9.21
CA LYS A 29 -5.43 2.60 -10.41
C LYS A 29 -5.10 1.18 -10.88
N LEU A 30 -4.84 0.25 -9.94
CA LEU A 30 -4.62 -1.15 -10.28
C LEU A 30 -5.88 -1.80 -10.86
N GLU A 31 -7.07 -1.56 -10.30
CA GLU A 31 -8.34 -2.03 -10.88
C GLU A 31 -8.55 -1.46 -12.30
N SER A 32 -8.28 -0.16 -12.49
CA SER A 32 -8.38 0.48 -13.82
C SER A 32 -7.37 -0.08 -14.82
N ALA A 33 -6.25 -0.63 -14.33
CA ALA A 33 -5.24 -1.31 -15.14
C ALA A 33 -5.50 -2.82 -15.30
N GLY A 34 -6.66 -3.33 -14.86
CA GLY A 34 -7.09 -4.71 -15.07
C GLY A 34 -6.86 -5.66 -13.90
N LEU A 35 -6.52 -5.17 -12.69
CA LEU A 35 -6.45 -6.04 -11.51
C LEU A 35 -7.80 -6.70 -11.26
N SER A 36 -7.80 -8.02 -11.20
CA SER A 36 -8.95 -8.85 -10.82
C SER A 36 -8.52 -9.94 -9.83
N LYS A 37 -9.47 -10.71 -9.32
CA LYS A 37 -9.17 -11.82 -8.39
C LYS A 37 -8.35 -12.93 -9.06
N GLU A 38 -8.45 -13.07 -10.36
CA GLU A 38 -7.74 -14.06 -11.17
C GLU A 38 -6.31 -13.64 -11.52
N SER A 39 -5.94 -12.37 -11.28
CA SER A 39 -4.60 -11.85 -11.59
C SER A 39 -3.50 -12.54 -10.81
N GLY A 40 -3.83 -13.14 -9.66
CA GLY A 40 -2.90 -13.77 -8.72
C GLY A 40 -2.58 -12.89 -7.53
N PRO A 41 -1.58 -13.26 -6.70
CA PRO A 41 -1.27 -12.54 -5.47
C PRO A 41 -0.91 -11.08 -5.72
N VAL A 42 -1.32 -10.21 -4.79
CA VAL A 42 -0.94 -8.80 -4.77
C VAL A 42 0.13 -8.59 -3.71
N LEU A 43 1.28 -8.06 -4.13
CA LEU A 43 2.36 -7.70 -3.21
C LEU A 43 2.13 -6.28 -2.66
N VAL A 44 2.34 -6.11 -1.35
CA VAL A 44 2.33 -4.79 -0.70
C VAL A 44 3.67 -4.57 -0.01
N THR A 45 4.47 -3.62 -0.47
CA THR A 45 5.74 -3.28 0.18
C THR A 45 5.52 -2.25 1.29
N GLY A 46 6.37 -2.27 2.33
CA GLY A 46 6.20 -1.38 3.49
C GLY A 46 4.87 -1.61 4.22
N ALA A 47 4.42 -2.87 4.25
CA ALA A 47 3.08 -3.27 4.64
C ALA A 47 2.66 -2.87 6.07
N THR A 48 3.60 -2.64 6.99
CA THR A 48 3.31 -2.20 8.37
C THR A 48 3.12 -0.68 8.49
N GLY A 49 3.46 0.10 7.46
CA GLY A 49 3.31 1.55 7.46
C GLY A 49 1.88 2.02 7.25
N GLY A 50 1.66 3.33 7.33
CA GLY A 50 0.32 3.92 7.23
C GLY A 50 -0.41 3.61 5.92
N VAL A 51 0.26 3.68 4.76
CA VAL A 51 -0.32 3.32 3.46
C VAL A 51 -0.42 1.81 3.32
N GLY A 52 0.70 1.10 3.58
CA GLY A 52 0.78 -0.35 3.38
C GLY A 52 -0.23 -1.14 4.19
N SER A 53 -0.43 -0.80 5.47
CA SER A 53 -1.39 -1.51 6.33
C SER A 53 -2.85 -1.36 5.86
N VAL A 54 -3.21 -0.16 5.40
CA VAL A 54 -4.54 0.06 4.80
C VAL A 54 -4.68 -0.69 3.47
N ALA A 55 -3.63 -0.69 2.63
CA ALA A 55 -3.64 -1.43 1.37
C ALA A 55 -3.82 -2.93 1.60
N VAL A 56 -3.09 -3.53 2.57
CA VAL A 56 -3.26 -4.95 2.94
C VAL A 56 -4.69 -5.23 3.33
N LYS A 57 -5.25 -4.43 4.26
CA LYS A 57 -6.61 -4.63 4.76
C LYS A 57 -7.65 -4.50 3.67
N LEU A 58 -7.57 -3.47 2.84
CA LEU A 58 -8.55 -3.23 1.78
C LEU A 58 -8.48 -4.30 0.69
N LEU A 59 -7.29 -4.65 0.21
CA LEU A 59 -7.12 -5.72 -0.78
C LEU A 59 -7.64 -7.07 -0.28
N ALA A 60 -7.34 -7.44 0.97
CA ALA A 60 -7.85 -8.67 1.57
C ALA A 60 -9.39 -8.65 1.67
N GLN A 61 -9.99 -7.53 2.09
CA GLN A 61 -11.44 -7.35 2.13
C GLN A 61 -12.08 -7.48 0.73
N LEU A 62 -11.40 -7.01 -0.31
CA LEU A 62 -11.84 -7.15 -1.70
C LEU A 62 -11.65 -8.57 -2.26
N GLY A 63 -11.07 -9.46 -1.49
CA GLY A 63 -10.90 -10.89 -1.81
C GLY A 63 -9.65 -11.21 -2.62
N HIS A 64 -8.64 -10.33 -2.61
CA HIS A 64 -7.33 -10.63 -3.18
C HIS A 64 -6.47 -11.42 -2.20
N GLU A 65 -5.62 -12.30 -2.71
CA GLU A 65 -4.52 -12.92 -1.96
C GLU A 65 -3.41 -11.87 -1.79
N VAL A 66 -3.11 -11.48 -0.54
CA VAL A 66 -2.17 -10.40 -0.24
C VAL A 66 -0.89 -10.95 0.36
N HIS A 67 0.25 -10.65 -0.26
CA HIS A 67 1.58 -10.91 0.25
C HIS A 67 2.19 -9.61 0.78
N ALA A 68 2.46 -9.54 2.07
CA ALA A 68 2.84 -8.32 2.78
C ALA A 68 4.35 -8.30 3.08
N VAL A 69 5.09 -7.35 2.49
CA VAL A 69 6.54 -7.20 2.75
C VAL A 69 6.78 -6.28 3.94
N THR A 70 7.55 -6.76 4.90
CA THR A 70 7.98 -5.96 6.05
C THR A 70 9.41 -6.27 6.47
N GLY A 71 10.12 -5.27 7.00
CA GLY A 71 11.37 -5.46 7.73
C GLY A 71 11.17 -5.66 9.24
N LYS A 72 9.93 -5.73 9.73
CA LYS A 72 9.56 -5.89 11.13
C LYS A 72 9.01 -7.30 11.35
N ALA A 73 9.89 -8.28 11.57
CA ALA A 73 9.49 -9.69 11.72
C ALA A 73 8.50 -9.91 12.86
N ASP A 74 8.57 -9.12 13.94
CA ASP A 74 7.67 -9.13 15.09
C ASP A 74 6.24 -8.64 14.77
N LYS A 75 5.99 -8.12 13.58
CA LYS A 75 4.69 -7.63 13.13
C LYS A 75 3.96 -8.58 12.17
N ALA A 76 4.42 -9.81 12.03
CA ALA A 76 3.78 -10.79 11.15
C ALA A 76 2.32 -11.06 11.55
N ASP A 77 2.04 -11.21 12.83
CA ASP A 77 0.68 -11.46 13.32
C ASP A 77 -0.25 -10.25 13.08
N PHE A 78 0.26 -9.03 13.22
CA PHE A 78 -0.49 -7.83 12.86
C PHE A 78 -0.88 -7.86 11.37
N LEU A 79 0.04 -8.16 10.46
CA LEU A 79 -0.26 -8.21 9.02
C LEU A 79 -1.26 -9.33 8.68
N LYS A 80 -1.14 -10.49 9.33
CA LYS A 80 -2.11 -11.59 9.19
C LYS A 80 -3.49 -11.20 9.72
N SER A 81 -3.57 -10.45 10.81
CA SER A 81 -4.85 -9.94 11.34
C SER A 81 -5.53 -8.94 10.41
N LEU A 82 -4.76 -8.26 9.54
CA LEU A 82 -5.28 -7.41 8.48
C LEU A 82 -5.74 -8.20 7.23
N GLY A 83 -5.45 -9.49 7.17
CA GLY A 83 -5.83 -10.38 6.08
C GLY A 83 -4.69 -10.74 5.11
N ALA A 84 -3.43 -10.47 5.45
CA ALA A 84 -2.31 -10.95 4.65
C ALA A 84 -2.26 -12.48 4.65
N ALA A 85 -2.24 -13.07 3.45
CA ALA A 85 -2.09 -14.51 3.26
C ALA A 85 -0.65 -14.96 3.54
N GLU A 86 0.31 -14.13 3.15
CA GLU A 86 1.74 -14.37 3.37
C GLU A 86 2.43 -13.10 3.87
N VAL A 87 3.44 -13.29 4.73
CA VAL A 87 4.32 -12.22 5.20
C VAL A 87 5.73 -12.53 4.70
N VAL A 88 6.24 -11.62 3.86
CA VAL A 88 7.54 -11.72 3.20
C VAL A 88 8.54 -10.82 3.90
N SER A 89 9.73 -11.31 4.20
CA SER A 89 10.79 -10.46 4.77
C SER A 89 11.34 -9.48 3.72
N ARG A 90 11.90 -8.37 4.18
CA ARG A 90 12.54 -7.39 3.31
C ARG A 90 13.68 -8.04 2.49
N GLU A 91 14.44 -8.91 3.12
CA GLU A 91 15.57 -9.60 2.51
C GLU A 91 15.10 -10.51 1.37
N ALA A 92 14.05 -11.32 1.61
CA ALA A 92 13.46 -12.19 0.58
C ALA A 92 12.88 -11.37 -0.59
N ALA A 93 12.26 -10.22 -0.32
CA ALA A 93 11.73 -9.34 -1.37
C ALA A 93 12.84 -8.65 -2.20
N LEU A 94 14.07 -8.63 -1.71
CA LEU A 94 15.24 -8.10 -2.42
C LEU A 94 16.12 -9.19 -3.07
N GLU A 95 15.73 -10.46 -3.01
CA GLU A 95 16.48 -11.51 -3.68
C GLU A 95 16.47 -11.34 -5.20
N GLY A 96 17.59 -11.63 -5.83
CA GLY A 96 17.76 -11.56 -7.29
C GLY A 96 17.80 -10.15 -7.85
N LEU A 97 18.34 -9.18 -7.10
CA LEU A 97 18.58 -7.81 -7.58
C LEU A 97 19.43 -7.77 -8.85
N ASP A 98 20.38 -8.69 -8.98
CA ASP A 98 21.28 -8.85 -10.13
C ASP A 98 20.60 -9.45 -11.38
N LYS A 99 19.42 -10.07 -11.22
CA LYS A 99 18.70 -10.72 -12.32
C LYS A 99 17.89 -9.71 -13.12
N PRO A 100 17.85 -9.83 -14.45
CA PRO A 100 17.06 -8.92 -15.29
C PRO A 100 15.54 -9.14 -15.17
N LEU A 101 15.12 -10.36 -14.83
CA LEU A 101 13.74 -10.78 -14.59
C LEU A 101 13.71 -11.79 -13.44
N LEU A 102 12.62 -11.79 -12.67
CA LEU A 102 12.32 -12.80 -11.66
C LEU A 102 11.21 -13.74 -12.14
N LYS A 103 10.93 -14.79 -11.36
CA LYS A 103 9.77 -15.64 -11.59
C LYS A 103 8.49 -14.80 -11.55
N GLU A 104 7.59 -15.00 -12.48
CA GLU A 104 6.26 -14.37 -12.47
C GLU A 104 5.46 -14.85 -11.26
N THR A 105 5.22 -13.95 -10.33
CA THR A 105 4.58 -14.24 -9.03
C THR A 105 3.38 -13.33 -8.79
N TRP A 106 3.57 -12.02 -8.97
CA TRP A 106 2.61 -11.01 -8.56
C TRP A 106 1.68 -10.60 -9.69
N GLY A 107 0.36 -10.63 -9.46
CA GLY A 107 -0.61 -10.05 -10.39
C GLY A 107 -0.58 -8.53 -10.36
N ALA A 108 -0.36 -7.96 -9.17
CA ALA A 108 -0.16 -6.53 -8.97
C ALA A 108 0.73 -6.24 -7.77
N VAL A 109 1.18 -4.98 -7.65
CA VAL A 109 2.00 -4.51 -6.53
C VAL A 109 1.50 -3.13 -6.09
N VAL A 110 1.39 -2.93 -4.78
CA VAL A 110 1.32 -1.59 -4.14
C VAL A 110 2.68 -1.33 -3.52
N ASP A 111 3.42 -0.35 -4.06
CA ASP A 111 4.74 -0.01 -3.55
C ASP A 111 4.73 1.31 -2.76
N THR A 112 5.13 1.20 -1.49
CA THR A 112 5.27 2.34 -0.57
C THR A 112 6.74 2.61 -0.21
N VAL A 113 7.67 1.89 -0.79
CA VAL A 113 9.09 1.90 -0.41
C VAL A 113 9.97 2.60 -1.44
N GLY A 114 9.74 2.37 -2.72
CA GLY A 114 10.61 2.90 -3.78
C GLY A 114 11.97 2.17 -3.87
N GLY A 115 12.94 2.82 -4.50
CA GLY A 115 14.29 2.31 -4.64
C GLY A 115 14.37 0.93 -5.29
N ASP A 116 15.37 0.13 -4.90
CA ASP A 116 15.58 -1.21 -5.44
C ASP A 116 14.39 -2.16 -5.17
N MET A 117 13.66 -1.96 -4.08
CA MET A 117 12.47 -2.74 -3.74
C MET A 117 11.39 -2.61 -4.82
N LEU A 118 11.12 -1.40 -5.28
CA LEU A 118 10.14 -1.11 -6.31
C LEU A 118 10.47 -1.89 -7.59
N PHE A 119 11.70 -1.73 -8.11
CA PHE A 119 12.04 -2.35 -9.38
C PHE A 119 12.22 -3.87 -9.27
N ASN A 120 12.67 -4.38 -8.12
CA ASN A 120 12.69 -5.82 -7.87
C ASN A 120 11.27 -6.43 -7.93
N ALA A 121 10.28 -5.73 -7.36
CA ALA A 121 8.88 -6.14 -7.45
C ALA A 121 8.36 -6.11 -8.91
N VAL A 122 8.72 -5.09 -9.70
CA VAL A 122 8.40 -5.02 -11.15
C VAL A 122 8.91 -6.24 -11.91
N LYS A 123 10.13 -6.71 -11.61
CA LYS A 123 10.72 -7.90 -12.24
C LYS A 123 9.95 -9.19 -11.95
N GLY A 124 9.18 -9.24 -10.85
CA GLY A 124 8.36 -10.37 -10.43
C GLY A 124 6.89 -10.31 -10.86
N LEU A 125 6.48 -9.25 -11.57
CA LEU A 125 5.13 -9.14 -12.09
C LEU A 125 4.84 -10.20 -13.15
N ARG A 126 3.63 -10.73 -13.14
CA ARG A 126 3.08 -11.58 -14.20
C ARG A 126 2.83 -10.77 -15.47
N TYR A 127 2.66 -11.46 -16.59
CA TYR A 127 2.31 -10.81 -17.86
C TYR A 127 1.07 -9.91 -17.70
N GLY A 128 1.18 -8.65 -18.13
CA GLY A 128 0.12 -7.63 -18.00
C GLY A 128 -0.05 -7.04 -16.61
N GLY A 129 0.71 -7.51 -15.61
CA GLY A 129 0.63 -7.02 -14.25
C GLY A 129 1.02 -5.56 -14.09
N SER A 130 0.58 -4.92 -13.01
CA SER A 130 0.78 -3.50 -12.76
C SER A 130 1.32 -3.23 -11.35
N LEU A 131 2.22 -2.25 -11.23
CA LEU A 131 2.70 -1.73 -9.95
C LEU A 131 2.25 -0.29 -9.77
N ALA A 132 1.57 0.01 -8.64
CA ALA A 132 1.23 1.36 -8.21
C ALA A 132 2.29 1.87 -7.21
N ALA A 133 3.01 2.92 -7.58
CA ALA A 133 4.11 3.50 -6.81
C ALA A 133 3.68 4.78 -6.12
N CYS A 134 3.75 4.82 -4.78
CA CYS A 134 3.34 5.99 -3.98
C CYS A 134 4.34 6.39 -2.89
N GLY A 135 5.44 5.66 -2.70
CA GLY A 135 6.41 5.92 -1.63
C GLY A 135 7.87 5.90 -2.08
N LEU A 136 8.74 6.43 -1.21
CA LEU A 136 10.17 6.59 -1.50
C LEU A 136 11.07 6.41 -0.25
N VAL A 137 10.56 5.78 0.81
CA VAL A 137 11.31 5.62 2.07
C VAL A 137 12.58 4.77 1.93
N GLY A 138 12.64 3.90 0.93
CA GLY A 138 13.82 3.10 0.58
C GLY A 138 14.73 3.77 -0.46
N GLY A 139 14.32 4.93 -0.99
CA GLY A 139 15.08 5.71 -1.97
C GLY A 139 14.19 6.23 -3.10
N ALA A 140 14.58 7.38 -3.65
CA ALA A 140 13.89 8.00 -4.78
C ALA A 140 14.38 7.46 -6.15
N ASN A 141 15.55 6.86 -6.17
CA ASN A 141 16.20 6.38 -7.39
C ASN A 141 16.29 4.86 -7.43
N PHE A 142 16.18 4.29 -8.61
CA PHE A 142 16.42 2.86 -8.86
C PHE A 142 17.01 2.66 -10.25
N SER A 143 17.80 1.59 -10.41
CA SER A 143 18.25 1.14 -11.73
C SER A 143 17.18 0.26 -12.36
N ALA A 144 16.86 0.48 -13.63
CA ALA A 144 15.80 -0.21 -14.34
C ALA A 144 16.27 -0.79 -15.66
N SER A 145 15.60 -1.85 -16.12
CA SER A 145 15.68 -2.41 -17.44
C SER A 145 14.33 -2.32 -18.13
N VAL A 146 14.33 -2.21 -19.46
CA VAL A 146 13.08 -2.23 -20.25
C VAL A 146 12.49 -3.65 -20.35
N LEU A 147 13.22 -4.69 -19.99
CA LEU A 147 12.83 -6.10 -20.20
C LEU A 147 11.46 -6.46 -19.59
N PRO A 148 11.11 -6.11 -18.34
CA PRO A 148 9.77 -6.40 -17.82
C PRO A 148 8.66 -5.78 -18.68
N PHE A 149 8.87 -4.57 -19.15
CA PHE A 149 7.88 -3.82 -19.92
C PHE A 149 7.65 -4.44 -21.31
N ILE A 150 8.71 -4.73 -22.04
CA ILE A 150 8.59 -5.24 -23.43
C ILE A 150 8.33 -6.74 -23.53
N LEU A 151 8.75 -7.53 -22.53
CA LEU A 151 8.59 -8.98 -22.55
C LEU A 151 7.35 -9.46 -21.79
N ARG A 152 6.87 -8.68 -20.79
CA ARG A 152 5.74 -9.05 -19.94
C ARG A 152 4.61 -8.03 -19.94
N HIS A 153 4.70 -6.98 -20.76
CA HIS A 153 3.63 -5.97 -20.88
C HIS A 153 3.22 -5.38 -19.52
N VAL A 154 4.16 -5.23 -18.58
CA VAL A 154 3.88 -4.71 -17.24
C VAL A 154 3.74 -3.19 -17.25
N ASN A 155 3.03 -2.66 -16.26
CA ASN A 155 2.82 -1.22 -16.10
C ASN A 155 3.44 -0.73 -14.78
N LEU A 156 4.06 0.45 -14.82
CA LEU A 156 4.47 1.20 -13.64
C LEU A 156 3.60 2.46 -13.54
N LEU A 157 2.73 2.51 -12.55
CA LEU A 157 1.70 3.53 -12.37
C LEU A 157 2.11 4.47 -11.23
N GLY A 158 2.31 5.74 -11.50
CA GLY A 158 2.52 6.76 -10.47
C GLY A 158 1.22 7.07 -9.72
N VAL A 159 1.32 7.30 -8.41
CA VAL A 159 0.21 7.68 -7.53
C VAL A 159 0.53 9.01 -6.85
N ASP A 160 -0.27 10.03 -7.11
CA ASP A 160 -0.16 11.36 -6.50
C ASP A 160 -1.49 11.78 -5.86
N SER A 161 -1.66 11.47 -4.60
CA SER A 161 -2.85 11.80 -3.81
C SER A 161 -2.99 13.31 -3.52
N VAL A 162 -1.92 14.11 -3.75
CA VAL A 162 -1.92 15.56 -3.47
C VAL A 162 -2.56 16.33 -4.63
N GLN A 163 -2.08 16.13 -5.86
CA GLN A 163 -2.53 16.89 -7.05
C GLN A 163 -3.73 16.25 -7.76
N LEU A 164 -4.18 15.07 -7.31
CA LEU A 164 -5.35 14.40 -7.89
C LEU A 164 -6.54 15.37 -7.93
N PRO A 165 -7.28 15.50 -9.06
CA PRO A 165 -8.46 16.36 -9.17
C PRO A 165 -9.52 16.07 -8.10
N VAL A 166 -10.22 17.12 -7.64
CA VAL A 166 -11.24 16.99 -6.58
C VAL A 166 -12.32 15.98 -6.95
N SER A 167 -12.76 15.95 -8.21
CA SER A 167 -13.74 14.98 -8.71
C SER A 167 -13.30 13.53 -8.54
N GLU A 168 -12.02 13.23 -8.78
CA GLU A 168 -11.48 11.89 -8.58
C GLU A 168 -11.31 11.57 -7.09
N LYS A 169 -10.93 12.55 -6.26
CA LYS A 169 -10.93 12.41 -4.80
C LYS A 169 -12.32 12.07 -4.25
N GLU A 170 -13.37 12.71 -4.76
CA GLU A 170 -14.75 12.44 -4.37
C GLU A 170 -15.17 11.00 -4.67
N VAL A 171 -14.75 10.44 -5.80
CA VAL A 171 -14.99 9.03 -6.15
C VAL A 171 -14.34 8.09 -5.13
N ILE A 172 -13.05 8.28 -4.82
CA ILE A 172 -12.33 7.44 -3.87
C ILE A 172 -12.95 7.53 -2.47
N TRP A 173 -13.24 8.74 -1.97
CA TRP A 173 -13.88 8.92 -0.67
C TRP A 173 -15.27 8.29 -0.61
N SER A 174 -16.03 8.35 -1.71
CA SER A 174 -17.34 7.70 -1.79
C SER A 174 -17.24 6.18 -1.70
N ARG A 175 -16.24 5.56 -2.34
CA ARG A 175 -15.94 4.13 -2.22
C ARG A 175 -15.54 3.75 -0.79
N LEU A 176 -14.66 4.54 -0.15
CA LEU A 176 -14.25 4.33 1.25
C LEU A 176 -15.42 4.45 2.25
N ALA A 177 -16.46 5.18 1.88
CA ALA A 177 -17.68 5.30 2.67
C ALA A 177 -18.73 4.22 2.39
N SER A 178 -18.58 3.43 1.33
CA SER A 178 -19.55 2.44 0.84
C SER A 178 -18.95 1.05 0.65
N ASP A 179 -18.65 0.66 -0.58
CA ASP A 179 -18.17 -0.69 -0.95
C ASP A 179 -16.76 -1.01 -0.45
N TRP A 180 -15.96 0.01 -0.17
CA TRP A 180 -14.62 -0.11 0.43
C TRP A 180 -14.58 0.24 1.92
N LYS A 181 -15.74 0.32 2.57
CA LYS A 181 -15.79 0.61 4.01
C LYS A 181 -15.15 -0.52 4.81
N MET A 182 -14.18 -0.16 5.66
CA MET A 182 -13.40 -1.09 6.48
C MET A 182 -13.68 -0.87 7.97
N ASP A 183 -13.51 -1.92 8.77
CA ASP A 183 -13.26 -1.77 10.21
C ASP A 183 -11.83 -1.25 10.42
N LEU A 184 -11.69 -0.05 10.98
CA LEU A 184 -10.42 0.65 11.15
C LEU A 184 -9.78 0.40 12.53
N SER A 185 -10.47 -0.27 13.44
CA SER A 185 -10.04 -0.45 14.83
C SER A 185 -8.66 -1.10 14.98
N SER A 186 -8.33 -2.04 14.10
CA SER A 186 -7.03 -2.73 14.10
C SER A 186 -5.88 -1.90 13.52
N LEU A 187 -6.18 -0.76 12.90
CA LEU A 187 -5.19 0.11 12.27
C LEU A 187 -4.79 1.28 13.16
N GLU A 188 -5.64 1.66 14.10
CA GLU A 188 -5.51 2.88 14.88
C GLU A 188 -4.67 2.67 16.15
N GLU A 189 -3.74 3.58 16.39
CA GLU A 189 -3.15 3.88 17.68
C GLU A 189 -3.66 5.25 18.13
N ALA A 190 -4.50 5.28 19.18
CA ALA A 190 -5.00 6.51 19.77
C ALA A 190 -3.86 7.25 20.49
N LEU A 191 -3.65 8.51 20.14
CA LEU A 191 -2.61 9.36 20.70
C LEU A 191 -3.23 10.54 21.45
N THR A 192 -2.61 10.92 22.57
CA THR A 192 -2.87 12.17 23.27
C THR A 192 -1.78 13.19 22.95
N ILE A 193 -2.05 14.48 23.21
CA ILE A 193 -1.14 15.58 22.84
C ILE A 193 0.23 15.48 23.53
N ASP A 194 0.28 14.98 24.76
CA ASP A 194 1.49 14.76 25.54
C ASP A 194 2.38 13.66 24.96
N LYS A 195 1.80 12.67 24.26
CA LYS A 195 2.52 11.58 23.59
C LYS A 195 2.93 11.88 22.16
N LEU A 196 2.51 13.00 21.60
CA LEU A 196 2.79 13.37 20.21
C LEU A 196 4.30 13.47 19.91
N PRO A 197 5.18 14.04 20.76
CA PRO A 197 6.62 14.06 20.49
C PRO A 197 7.25 12.67 20.40
N GLU A 198 6.82 11.73 21.24
CA GLU A 198 7.26 10.35 21.20
C GLU A 198 6.81 9.66 19.91
N ALA A 199 5.53 9.82 19.53
CA ALA A 199 4.97 9.26 18.31
C ALA A 199 5.69 9.80 17.06
N ILE A 200 6.02 11.08 17.00
CA ILE A 200 6.80 11.68 15.91
C ILE A 200 8.19 11.02 15.82
N ASN A 201 8.88 10.84 16.93
CA ASN A 201 10.17 10.17 16.95
C ASN A 201 10.09 8.73 16.44
N ARG A 202 9.04 7.98 16.81
CA ARG A 202 8.78 6.62 16.31
C ARG A 202 8.52 6.60 14.80
N ILE A 203 7.78 7.58 14.26
CA ILE A 203 7.57 7.72 12.82
C ILE A 203 8.90 7.95 12.10
N ILE A 204 9.71 8.88 12.57
CA ILE A 204 11.02 9.22 11.96
C ILE A 204 11.95 8.01 11.95
N LYS A 205 11.93 7.19 13.00
CA LYS A 205 12.72 5.94 13.10
C LYS A 205 12.11 4.77 12.32
N GLY A 206 10.93 4.95 11.71
CA GLY A 206 10.21 3.87 11.03
C GLY A 206 9.65 2.80 11.97
N GLU A 207 9.50 3.07 13.26
CA GLU A 207 9.04 2.13 14.30
C GLU A 207 7.50 2.07 14.40
N MET A 208 6.81 3.11 13.95
CA MET A 208 5.35 3.15 14.02
C MET A 208 4.70 2.14 13.07
N VAL A 209 3.55 1.60 13.49
CA VAL A 209 2.75 0.63 12.75
C VAL A 209 1.33 1.18 12.62
N GLY A 210 0.70 0.99 11.45
CA GLY A 210 -0.66 1.47 11.23
C GLY A 210 -0.79 3.00 11.22
N ARG A 211 -1.77 3.51 11.95
CA ARG A 211 -2.20 4.92 11.93
C ARG A 211 -2.22 5.51 13.35
N GLY A 212 -1.40 6.52 13.62
CA GLY A 212 -1.53 7.33 14.84
C GLY A 212 -2.61 8.40 14.66
N VAL A 213 -3.59 8.43 15.54
CA VAL A 213 -4.69 9.41 15.52
C VAL A 213 -4.70 10.20 16.83
N LEU A 214 -4.58 11.52 16.71
CA LEU A 214 -4.59 12.41 17.85
C LEU A 214 -6.03 12.67 18.32
N HIS A 215 -6.30 12.40 19.57
CA HIS A 215 -7.55 12.71 20.26
C HIS A 215 -7.36 13.93 21.18
N TYR A 216 -8.32 14.85 21.16
CA TYR A 216 -8.34 16.07 21.97
C TYR A 216 -9.23 15.91 23.19
#